data_6c9c1a1096e91810399ef9ac3d7e2eb2
#
_entry.id   6c9c1a1096e91810399ef9ac3d7e2eb2
#
_cell.length_a   1.000
_cell.length_b   1.000
_cell.length_c   1.000
_cell.angle_alpha   90.00
_cell.angle_beta   90.00
_cell.angle_gamma   90.00
#
_symmetry.space_group_name_H-M   'P 1'
#
loop_
_entity.id
_entity.type
_entity.pdbx_description
1 polymer ?
#
loop_
_entity_poly.entity_id
_entity_poly.type
_entity_poly.pdbx_seq_one_letter_code
_entity_poly.pdbx_strand_id
1 'polypeptide(L)'
;MGDWHCLFSRIRPVIIEVPHFAALRNKEREIVILRSDNGESWKEHTLEATEDAVQDVLQESFDADEMNQIEDLNTNRITRILTTDFPQYFAIVSRIRQEVHAIGPQGGVVNSTVVPQVQAVFPQGALTKKIKVGLQVSLLNPELILNYLERGVH
;
A
#
# COMPACT_ATOMS: atom_id res chain seq x y z
N MET A 1 13.88 -41.53 -22.88
CA MET A 1 13.91 -40.05 -22.82
C MET A 1 12.65 -39.64 -22.09
N GLY A 2 12.78 -39.45 -20.80
CA GLY A 2 11.65 -39.11 -19.95
C GLY A 2 11.54 -37.59 -19.81
N ASP A 3 10.39 -37.04 -20.19
CA ASP A 3 10.06 -35.63 -20.03
C ASP A 3 9.96 -35.31 -18.56
N TRP A 4 10.97 -34.61 -18.07
CA TRP A 4 10.90 -33.92 -16.78
C TRP A 4 10.07 -32.65 -16.95
N HIS A 5 8.75 -32.79 -17.05
CA HIS A 5 7.86 -31.66 -16.79
C HIS A 5 8.05 -31.29 -15.33
N CYS A 6 8.81 -30.22 -15.14
CA CYS A 6 8.95 -29.53 -13.87
C CYS A 6 7.55 -29.15 -13.39
N LEU A 7 7.05 -29.90 -12.43
CA LEU A 7 5.88 -29.53 -11.63
C LEU A 7 6.25 -28.25 -10.87
N PHE A 8 6.05 -27.11 -11.51
CA PHE A 8 5.93 -25.85 -10.79
C PHE A 8 4.71 -26.01 -9.86
N SER A 9 4.98 -26.46 -8.65
CA SER A 9 4.02 -26.33 -7.56
C SER A 9 3.66 -24.86 -7.50
N ARG A 10 2.43 -24.49 -7.92
CA ARG A 10 1.91 -23.14 -7.71
C ARG A 10 1.89 -22.95 -6.20
N ILE A 11 2.78 -22.10 -5.72
CA ILE A 11 2.76 -21.68 -4.32
C ILE A 11 1.44 -20.93 -4.15
N ARG A 12 0.51 -21.52 -3.41
CA ARG A 12 -0.79 -20.90 -3.15
C ARG A 12 -0.58 -19.72 -2.22
N PRO A 13 -1.16 -18.57 -2.51
CA PRO A 13 -1.11 -17.45 -1.60
C PRO A 13 -1.88 -17.75 -0.31
N VAL A 14 -1.41 -17.17 0.78
CA VAL A 14 -2.03 -17.24 2.11
C VAL A 14 -2.55 -15.86 2.46
N ILE A 15 -3.72 -15.83 3.09
CA ILE A 15 -4.33 -14.61 3.63
C ILE A 15 -4.01 -14.52 5.11
N ILE A 16 -3.43 -13.40 5.53
CA ILE A 16 -3.23 -13.07 6.95
C ILE A 16 -4.15 -11.90 7.26
N GLU A 17 -5.06 -12.07 8.22
CA GLU A 17 -5.94 -11.01 8.69
C GLU A 17 -5.38 -10.40 9.96
N VAL A 18 -5.21 -9.08 9.95
CA VAL A 18 -4.65 -8.36 11.09
C VAL A 18 -5.58 -7.21 11.48
N PRO A 19 -6.08 -7.18 12.73
CA PRO A 19 -6.87 -6.06 13.21
C PRO A 19 -6.00 -4.82 13.37
N HIS A 20 -6.58 -3.64 13.10
CA HIS A 20 -5.90 -2.37 13.27
C HIS A 20 -6.82 -1.30 13.87
N PHE A 21 -6.20 -0.30 14.47
CA PHE A 21 -6.88 0.83 15.10
C PHE A 21 -6.64 2.16 14.37
N ALA A 22 -6.14 2.12 13.13
CA ALA A 22 -5.88 3.32 12.34
C ALA A 22 -7.18 4.11 12.11
N ALA A 23 -7.10 5.42 12.33
CA ALA A 23 -8.17 6.33 11.99
C ALA A 23 -8.09 6.67 10.49
N LEU A 24 -8.87 5.96 9.68
CA LEU A 24 -8.94 6.14 8.23
C LEU A 24 -10.06 7.11 7.80
N ARG A 25 -10.54 7.93 8.75
CA ARG A 25 -11.61 8.90 8.48
C ARG A 25 -11.17 9.88 7.39
N ASN A 26 -12.14 10.26 6.54
CA ASN A 26 -11.97 11.23 5.46
C ASN A 26 -10.99 10.83 4.35
N LYS A 27 -10.53 9.57 4.31
CA LYS A 27 -9.59 9.06 3.30
C LYS A 27 -8.24 9.82 3.22
N GLU A 28 -7.91 10.60 4.25
CA GLU A 28 -6.64 11.35 4.32
C GLU A 28 -5.43 10.43 4.58
N ARG A 29 -5.70 9.29 5.21
CA ARG A 29 -4.66 8.30 5.52
C ARG A 29 -4.93 6.99 4.80
N GLU A 30 -3.87 6.26 4.55
CA GLU A 30 -3.90 4.89 4.01
C GLU A 30 -3.10 3.96 4.89
N ILE A 31 -3.43 2.69 4.83
CA ILE A 31 -2.63 1.63 5.45
C ILE A 31 -1.60 1.16 4.44
N VAL A 32 -0.39 0.98 4.91
CA VAL A 32 0.72 0.40 4.15
C VAL A 32 1.25 -0.80 4.93
N ILE A 33 1.43 -1.90 4.24
CA ILE A 33 2.04 -3.10 4.79
C ILE A 33 3.51 -3.08 4.42
N LEU A 34 4.36 -3.12 5.44
CA LEU A 34 5.80 -3.25 5.29
C LEU A 34 6.22 -4.68 5.63
N ARG A 35 7.27 -5.16 4.99
CA ARG A 35 7.86 -6.47 5.25
C ARG A 35 9.37 -6.36 5.45
N SER A 36 9.91 -7.22 6.30
CA SER A 36 11.35 -7.31 6.56
C SER A 36 11.77 -8.73 6.88
N ASP A 37 12.96 -9.12 6.42
CA ASP A 37 13.56 -10.42 6.72
C ASP A 37 14.53 -10.36 7.91
N ASN A 38 14.94 -9.17 8.34
CA ASN A 38 15.94 -8.97 9.40
C ASN A 38 15.54 -7.95 10.48
N GLY A 39 14.38 -7.29 10.33
CA GLY A 39 13.92 -6.23 11.23
C GLY A 39 14.60 -4.87 11.04
N GLU A 40 15.66 -4.78 10.23
CA GLU A 40 16.43 -3.55 9.97
C GLU A 40 16.02 -2.89 8.65
N SER A 41 15.95 -3.70 7.60
CA SER A 41 15.60 -3.23 6.26
C SER A 41 14.14 -3.54 5.95
N TRP A 42 13.35 -2.49 5.72
CA TRP A 42 11.93 -2.60 5.45
C TRP A 42 11.62 -2.19 4.02
N LYS A 43 10.72 -2.93 3.38
CA LYS A 43 10.20 -2.64 2.05
C LYS A 43 8.68 -2.76 2.05
N GLU A 44 8.03 -2.02 1.18
CA GLU A 44 6.57 -2.11 1.01
C GLU A 44 6.20 -3.48 0.43
N HIS A 45 5.16 -4.09 0.99
CA HIS A 45 4.58 -5.32 0.47
C HIS A 45 3.70 -4.96 -0.74
N THR A 46 4.01 -5.54 -1.90
CA THR A 46 3.43 -5.12 -3.18
C THR A 46 2.29 -6.00 -3.67
N LEU A 47 2.07 -7.17 -3.05
CA LEU A 47 0.96 -8.04 -3.41
C LEU A 47 -0.31 -7.51 -2.74
N GLU A 48 -1.17 -6.89 -3.53
CA GLU A 48 -2.41 -6.31 -3.02
C GLU A 48 -3.45 -7.41 -2.74
N ALA A 49 -4.02 -7.38 -1.55
CA ALA A 49 -5.16 -8.22 -1.17
C ALA A 49 -6.46 -7.55 -1.65
N THR A 50 -6.65 -7.49 -2.97
CA THR A 50 -7.92 -7.03 -3.55
C THR A 50 -9.03 -7.99 -3.19
N GLU A 51 -10.28 -7.51 -3.20
CA GLU A 51 -11.44 -8.35 -2.88
C GLU A 51 -11.51 -9.58 -3.78
N ASP A 52 -11.28 -9.39 -5.09
CA ASP A 52 -11.25 -10.49 -6.06
C ASP A 52 -10.13 -11.50 -5.76
N ALA A 53 -8.91 -11.04 -5.48
CA ALA A 53 -7.78 -11.92 -5.16
C ALA A 53 -7.99 -12.69 -3.85
N VAL A 54 -8.63 -12.09 -2.85
CA VAL A 54 -9.01 -12.75 -1.59
C VAL A 54 -10.08 -13.80 -1.86
N GLN A 55 -11.09 -13.46 -2.64
CA GLN A 55 -12.19 -14.37 -3.01
C GLN A 55 -11.66 -15.59 -3.76
N ASP A 56 -10.76 -15.42 -4.72
CA ASP A 56 -10.14 -16.51 -5.47
C ASP A 56 -9.44 -17.51 -4.54
N VAL A 57 -8.65 -17.02 -3.59
CA VAL A 57 -7.95 -17.87 -2.60
C VAL A 57 -8.93 -18.61 -1.71
N LEU A 58 -10.01 -17.95 -1.28
CA LEU A 58 -11.01 -18.57 -0.43
C LEU A 58 -11.79 -19.67 -1.19
N GLN A 59 -12.19 -19.39 -2.42
CA GLN A 59 -12.88 -20.37 -3.26
C GLN A 59 -12.03 -21.59 -3.61
N GLU A 60 -10.71 -21.42 -3.73
CA GLU A 60 -9.79 -22.55 -3.93
C GLU A 60 -9.55 -23.37 -2.65
N SER A 61 -9.78 -22.79 -1.47
CA SER A 61 -9.43 -23.36 -0.17
C SER A 61 -10.61 -23.94 0.59
N PHE A 62 -11.82 -23.44 0.37
CA PHE A 62 -13.04 -23.77 1.11
C PHE A 62 -14.17 -24.18 0.15
N ASP A 63 -15.02 -25.06 0.61
CA ASP A 63 -16.24 -25.40 -0.12
C ASP A 63 -17.36 -24.36 0.10
N ALA A 64 -18.49 -24.54 -0.62
CA ALA A 64 -19.59 -23.57 -0.58
C ALA A 64 -20.24 -23.46 0.81
N ASP A 65 -20.27 -24.57 1.58
CA ASP A 65 -20.88 -24.58 2.91
C ASP A 65 -19.94 -23.92 3.95
N GLU A 66 -18.65 -24.12 3.81
CA GLU A 66 -17.63 -23.46 4.63
C GLU A 66 -17.57 -21.96 4.34
N MET A 67 -17.68 -21.56 3.06
CA MET A 67 -17.72 -20.15 2.65
C MET A 67 -18.88 -19.39 3.27
N ASN A 68 -20.05 -20.02 3.43
CA ASN A 68 -21.22 -19.40 4.05
C ASN A 68 -21.05 -19.17 5.58
N GLN A 69 -20.08 -19.83 6.20
CA GLN A 69 -19.75 -19.66 7.62
C GLN A 69 -18.68 -18.60 7.87
N ILE A 70 -17.97 -18.17 6.82
CA ILE A 70 -16.99 -17.10 6.92
C ILE A 70 -17.78 -15.80 7.06
N GLU A 71 -17.67 -15.18 8.24
CA GLU A 71 -18.32 -13.89 8.54
C GLU A 71 -17.92 -12.80 7.53
N ASP A 72 -18.81 -11.83 7.37
CA ASP A 72 -18.66 -10.72 6.44
C ASP A 72 -17.24 -10.12 6.50
N LEU A 73 -16.51 -10.36 5.42
CA LEU A 73 -15.10 -9.99 5.28
C LEU A 73 -14.88 -8.47 5.15
N ASN A 74 -15.97 -7.70 5.09
CA ASN A 74 -15.97 -6.25 4.88
C ASN A 74 -15.91 -5.44 6.18
N THR A 75 -14.86 -5.62 6.97
CA THR A 75 -14.65 -4.76 8.13
C THR A 75 -13.51 -3.76 7.90
N ASN A 76 -13.80 -2.47 8.16
CA ASN A 76 -12.81 -1.39 8.11
C ASN A 76 -11.76 -1.46 9.25
N ARG A 77 -11.77 -2.52 10.04
CA ARG A 77 -10.88 -2.73 11.18
C ARG A 77 -9.91 -3.89 10.99
N ILE A 78 -10.01 -4.59 9.87
CA ILE A 78 -9.11 -5.67 9.50
C ILE A 78 -8.40 -5.30 8.21
N THR A 79 -7.08 -5.43 8.21
CA THR A 79 -6.30 -5.38 6.98
C THR A 79 -5.88 -6.80 6.61
N ARG A 80 -5.92 -7.12 5.32
CA ARG A 80 -5.52 -8.42 4.78
C ARG A 80 -4.18 -8.32 4.11
N ILE A 81 -3.32 -9.27 4.41
CA ILE A 81 -2.02 -9.44 3.75
C ILE A 81 -2.11 -10.71 2.92
N LEU A 82 -2.07 -10.57 1.61
CA LEU A 82 -1.96 -11.69 0.68
C LEU A 82 -0.48 -11.94 0.43
N THR A 83 0.00 -13.15 0.73
CA THR A 83 1.42 -13.46 0.56
C THR A 83 1.65 -14.89 0.07
N THR A 84 2.67 -15.05 -0.76
CA THR A 84 3.16 -16.36 -1.24
C THR A 84 4.44 -16.80 -0.52
N ASP A 85 5.02 -15.91 0.28
CA ASP A 85 6.22 -16.14 1.07
C ASP A 85 6.07 -15.52 2.46
N PHE A 86 6.86 -15.99 3.42
CA PHE A 86 6.79 -15.53 4.80
C PHE A 86 8.09 -14.85 5.20
N PRO A 87 8.17 -13.49 5.13
CA PRO A 87 9.25 -12.75 5.76
C PRO A 87 9.16 -12.92 7.27
N GLN A 88 10.24 -12.63 8.00
CA GLN A 88 10.22 -12.73 9.46
C GLN A 88 9.27 -11.73 10.11
N TYR A 89 9.07 -10.57 9.46
CA TYR A 89 8.29 -9.48 10.03
C TYR A 89 7.35 -8.86 9.00
N PHE A 90 6.13 -8.58 9.44
CA PHE A 90 5.21 -7.64 8.82
C PHE A 90 4.94 -6.49 9.78
N ALA A 91 4.87 -5.26 9.25
CA ALA A 91 4.44 -4.09 9.99
C ALA A 91 3.29 -3.41 9.25
N ILE A 92 2.22 -3.11 9.97
CA ILE A 92 1.08 -2.36 9.46
C ILE A 92 1.23 -0.95 9.94
N VAL A 93 1.44 -0.03 9.01
CA VAL A 93 1.63 1.39 9.29
C VAL A 93 0.57 2.22 8.60
N SER A 94 0.20 3.35 9.17
CA SER A 94 -0.65 4.31 8.49
C SER A 94 0.16 5.54 8.13
N ARG A 95 0.04 5.98 6.88
CA ARG A 95 0.64 7.24 6.39
C ARG A 95 -0.43 8.15 5.79
N ILE A 96 -0.11 9.41 5.61
CA ILE A 96 -0.91 10.32 4.80
C ILE A 96 -0.91 9.77 3.38
N ARG A 97 -2.10 9.73 2.76
CA ARG A 97 -2.26 9.20 1.40
C ARG A 97 -1.41 9.99 0.43
N GLN A 98 -0.69 9.28 -0.40
CA GLN A 98 0.09 9.83 -1.49
C GLN A 98 -0.67 9.66 -2.80
N GLU A 99 -0.72 10.74 -3.58
CA GLU A 99 -1.25 10.70 -4.94
C GLU A 99 -0.11 10.33 -5.88
N VAL A 100 -0.15 9.11 -6.42
CA VAL A 100 0.94 8.58 -7.26
C VAL A 100 0.56 8.64 -8.72
N HIS A 101 1.38 9.32 -9.51
CA HIS A 101 1.22 9.49 -10.95
C HIS A 101 2.44 9.00 -11.71
N ALA A 102 2.22 8.41 -12.88
CA ALA A 102 3.29 7.97 -13.75
C ALA A 102 3.64 9.09 -14.74
N ILE A 103 4.81 9.72 -14.59
CA ILE A 103 5.32 10.78 -15.45
C ILE A 103 6.50 10.28 -16.26
N GLY A 104 6.51 10.59 -17.54
CA GLY A 104 7.55 10.19 -18.49
C GLY A 104 8.25 11.37 -19.16
N PRO A 105 9.06 11.11 -20.22
CA PRO A 105 9.78 12.14 -20.96
C PRO A 105 8.90 13.22 -21.61
N GLN A 106 7.62 12.90 -21.86
CA GLN A 106 6.65 13.84 -22.39
C GLN A 106 6.26 14.94 -21.41
N GLY A 107 6.66 14.80 -20.13
CA GLY A 107 6.24 15.67 -19.05
C GLY A 107 4.81 15.38 -18.59
N GLY A 108 4.23 16.33 -17.85
CA GLY A 108 2.87 16.26 -17.35
C GLY A 108 2.64 17.15 -16.13
N VAL A 109 1.41 17.14 -15.64
CA VAL A 109 1.02 17.90 -14.45
C VAL A 109 0.41 16.92 -13.45
N VAL A 110 0.84 17.02 -12.20
CA VAL A 110 0.29 16.29 -11.05
C VAL A 110 -0.39 17.30 -10.14
N ASN A 111 -1.69 17.17 -9.97
CA ASN A 111 -2.48 18.05 -9.10
C ASN A 111 -2.77 17.35 -7.80
N SER A 112 -2.76 18.09 -6.69
CA SER A 112 -3.25 17.57 -5.43
C SER A 112 -4.79 17.58 -5.41
N THR A 113 -5.38 16.46 -4.98
CA THR A 113 -6.82 16.38 -4.72
C THR A 113 -7.20 16.96 -3.36
N VAL A 114 -6.24 17.02 -2.43
CA VAL A 114 -6.43 17.59 -1.08
C VAL A 114 -6.39 19.11 -1.12
N VAL A 115 -5.44 19.68 -1.85
CA VAL A 115 -5.28 21.13 -2.03
C VAL A 115 -5.12 21.44 -3.52
N PRO A 116 -6.23 21.71 -4.25
CA PRO A 116 -6.21 21.85 -5.72
C PRO A 116 -5.28 22.94 -6.27
N GLN A 117 -4.89 23.90 -5.41
CA GLN A 117 -3.93 24.95 -5.77
C GLN A 117 -2.48 24.45 -5.86
N VAL A 118 -2.20 23.27 -5.29
CA VAL A 118 -0.86 22.67 -5.33
C VAL A 118 -0.74 21.77 -6.53
N GLN A 119 0.22 22.11 -7.40
CA GLN A 119 0.50 21.37 -8.64
C GLN A 119 2.02 21.17 -8.77
N ALA A 120 2.41 19.99 -9.25
CA ALA A 120 3.78 19.73 -9.71
C ALA A 120 3.78 19.64 -11.24
N VAL A 121 4.47 20.57 -11.91
CA VAL A 121 4.56 20.63 -13.37
C VAL A 121 5.89 20.07 -13.84
N PHE A 122 5.84 19.06 -14.69
CA PHE A 122 7.02 18.44 -15.30
C PHE A 122 7.07 18.85 -16.78
N PRO A 123 7.98 19.74 -17.18
CA PRO A 123 8.18 20.07 -18.59
C PRO A 123 8.59 18.84 -19.41
N GLN A 124 8.32 18.87 -20.71
CA GLN A 124 8.84 17.86 -21.63
C GLN A 124 10.36 17.79 -21.54
N GLY A 125 10.91 16.57 -21.43
CA GLY A 125 12.35 16.35 -21.29
C GLY A 125 12.90 16.50 -19.87
N ALA A 126 12.09 16.87 -18.88
CA ALA A 126 12.51 16.93 -17.48
C ALA A 126 12.90 15.56 -16.92
N LEU A 127 12.32 14.49 -17.47
CA LEU A 127 12.61 13.12 -17.13
C LEU A 127 13.11 12.35 -18.34
N THR A 128 14.09 11.46 -18.15
CA THR A 128 14.65 10.61 -19.20
C THR A 128 13.89 9.29 -19.37
N LYS A 129 13.15 8.88 -18.33
CA LYS A 129 12.34 7.65 -18.31
C LYS A 129 11.05 7.86 -17.53
N LYS A 130 10.09 6.97 -17.75
CA LYS A 130 8.83 6.97 -16.98
C LYS A 130 9.10 6.53 -15.53
N ILE A 131 8.71 7.36 -14.58
CA ILE A 131 8.84 7.11 -13.14
C ILE A 131 7.49 7.32 -12.45
N LYS A 132 7.33 6.75 -11.26
CA LYS A 132 6.22 7.06 -10.36
C LYS A 132 6.61 8.27 -9.51
N VAL A 133 5.76 9.30 -9.53
CA VAL A 133 5.91 10.52 -8.73
C VAL A 133 4.79 10.53 -7.70
N GLY A 134 5.16 10.60 -6.42
CA GLY A 134 4.22 10.76 -5.32
C GLY A 134 4.10 12.23 -4.93
N LEU A 135 2.90 12.79 -4.96
CA LEU A 135 2.59 14.10 -4.40
C LEU A 135 1.86 13.90 -3.07
N GLN A 136 2.42 14.45 -2.01
CA GLN A 136 1.80 14.44 -0.69
C GLN A 136 1.69 15.88 -0.18
N VAL A 137 0.48 16.33 0.10
CA VAL A 137 0.22 17.64 0.70
C VAL A 137 -0.25 17.43 2.13
N SER A 138 0.43 18.07 3.08
CA SER A 138 0.07 18.07 4.49
C SER A 138 -0.33 19.46 4.92
N LEU A 139 -1.52 19.59 5.48
CA LEU A 139 -1.94 20.81 6.16
C LEU A 139 -1.21 20.87 7.51
N LEU A 140 -0.29 21.81 7.65
CA LEU A 140 0.39 22.04 8.91
C LEU A 140 -0.46 22.99 9.78
N ASN A 141 -0.68 22.59 11.02
CA ASN A 141 -1.27 23.50 12.01
C ASN A 141 -0.26 24.63 12.28
N PRO A 142 -0.67 25.93 12.13
CA PRO A 142 0.23 27.06 12.38
C PRO A 142 0.90 27.04 13.77
N GLU A 143 0.21 26.54 14.78
CA GLU A 143 0.77 26.41 16.14
C GLU A 143 1.93 25.38 16.19
N LEU A 144 1.89 24.33 15.38
CA LEU A 144 2.98 23.36 15.28
C LEU A 144 4.21 23.98 14.60
N ILE A 145 4.01 24.85 13.61
CA ILE A 145 5.10 25.56 12.93
C ILE A 145 5.81 26.50 13.89
N LEU A 146 5.06 27.28 14.66
CA LEU A 146 5.61 28.20 15.66
C LEU A 146 6.44 27.44 16.71
N ASN A 147 5.92 26.35 17.24
CA ASN A 147 6.65 25.49 18.19
C ASN A 147 7.93 24.86 17.60
N TYR A 148 7.96 24.58 16.29
CA TYR A 148 9.16 24.07 15.62
C TYR A 148 10.21 25.16 15.40
N LEU A 149 9.77 26.37 15.03
CA LEU A 149 10.67 27.50 14.82
C LEU A 149 11.26 27.99 16.17
N GLU A 150 10.51 27.97 17.25
CA GLU A 150 10.99 28.33 18.58
C GLU A 150 11.98 27.32 19.17
N ARG A 151 11.91 26.03 18.80
CA ARG A 151 12.85 24.99 19.24
C ARG A 151 14.11 24.89 18.38
N GLY A 152 14.11 25.48 17.20
CA GLY A 152 15.23 25.42 16.24
C GLY A 152 16.26 26.56 16.36
N VAL A 153 16.13 27.46 17.34
CA VAL A 153 17.07 28.55 17.60
C VAL A 153 17.86 28.23 18.87
N HIS A 154 18.76 27.26 18.75
CA HIS A 154 19.89 27.09 19.67
C HIS A 154 21.08 26.56 18.90
#